data_a4c63e50c992245df8af92aab63229e5
#
_entry.id   a4c63e50c992245df8af92aab63229e5
#
_cell.length_a   1.000
_cell.length_b   1.000
_cell.length_c   1.000
_cell.angle_alpha   90.00
_cell.angle_beta   90.00
_cell.angle_gamma   90.00
#
_symmetry.space_group_name_H-M   'P 1'
#
loop_
_entity.id
_entity.type
_entity.pdbx_description
1 polymer ?
#
loop_
_entity_poly.entity_id
_entity_poly.type
_entity_poly.pdbx_seq_one_letter_code
_entity_poly.pdbx_strand_id
1 'polypeptide(L)'
;MTCFRNFSTRWLRNGIVAGVTTAALCASSVLWADFTRLSQLEAKGFSVSAEARLLDADSGSNPLLGSLNPERQLSPASVTKAYMSAALLNRFGPQHRFTSQLVSTGQVDNGVLRGDLVFEGGGDPGLTTEDLWRLVQRLQLAGVTHVDGALVVSQWRFGPVECITTDRCNARTRVTNAYSAPLTSAGVNFGTWCVNVAPAATPGEPARVGLCDSQAPLIVIDNQVVTRPANSGTEISAERITDERGDVMRLTGQISTNAIARDVYRGAGDAAEKTAQVMLSMLNQAGVSVRDPWRVSSTQPPSSAQRLAAVDSQPLQELILRTMNYSNNYMADVLALNLVETPQAQLRQAGQAIETYVQSLPGHGPVTLHSGRGGSGCRLKMRKSSLLATGNPARHSSA
;
A
#
# COMPACT_ATOMS: atom_id res chain seq x y z
N MET A 1 22.55 -21.13 -27.68
CA MET A 1 23.11 -22.28 -28.42
C MET A 1 23.20 -21.90 -29.88
N THR A 2 24.43 -21.73 -30.32
CA THR A 2 24.94 -21.36 -31.62
C THR A 2 24.64 -22.42 -32.68
N CYS A 3 24.29 -21.99 -33.89
CA CYS A 3 24.63 -22.74 -35.07
C CYS A 3 24.77 -21.80 -36.29
N PHE A 4 26.01 -21.34 -36.50
CA PHE A 4 26.51 -20.92 -37.82
C PHE A 4 26.87 -22.17 -38.59
N ARG A 5 26.57 -22.22 -39.87
CA ARG A 5 27.39 -22.96 -40.85
C ARG A 5 27.35 -22.31 -42.23
N ASN A 6 28.53 -21.86 -42.62
CA ASN A 6 28.96 -21.49 -43.97
C ASN A 6 28.71 -22.60 -45.00
N PHE A 7 28.38 -22.21 -46.23
CA PHE A 7 28.76 -22.95 -47.42
C PHE A 7 29.24 -21.99 -48.49
N SER A 8 30.43 -22.26 -48.96
CA SER A 8 31.20 -21.53 -49.98
C SER A 8 30.89 -21.96 -51.40
N THR A 9 30.88 -20.98 -52.28
CA THR A 9 31.30 -20.90 -53.70
C THR A 9 31.55 -22.17 -54.50
N ARG A 10 30.95 -22.21 -55.66
CA ARG A 10 31.46 -22.36 -57.06
C ARG A 10 30.44 -23.02 -57.99
N TRP A 11 30.08 -22.42 -59.10
CA TRP A 11 30.43 -22.71 -60.47
C TRP A 11 29.60 -21.87 -61.48
N LEU A 12 30.29 -21.27 -62.38
CA LEU A 12 29.83 -20.60 -63.58
C LEU A 12 29.16 -21.55 -64.60
N ARG A 13 28.09 -21.17 -65.30
CA ARG A 13 28.11 -20.92 -66.77
C ARG A 13 26.68 -20.93 -67.37
N ASN A 14 26.38 -19.83 -68.05
CA ASN A 14 25.51 -19.66 -69.23
C ASN A 14 24.12 -20.26 -69.26
N GLY A 15 23.13 -19.37 -69.31
CA GLY A 15 21.77 -19.63 -69.75
C GLY A 15 20.91 -18.37 -69.67
N ILE A 16 20.67 -17.74 -70.83
CA ILE A 16 19.73 -16.66 -71.01
C ILE A 16 18.34 -17.20 -70.65
N VAL A 17 17.67 -16.59 -69.66
CA VAL A 17 16.24 -16.73 -69.47
C VAL A 17 15.68 -15.44 -68.96
N ALA A 18 14.60 -15.05 -69.58
CA ALA A 18 13.78 -13.87 -69.41
C ALA A 18 13.50 -13.44 -67.94
N GLY A 19 13.60 -12.15 -67.73
CA GLY A 19 13.24 -11.55 -66.45
C GLY A 19 11.77 -11.71 -66.14
N VAL A 20 11.48 -12.37 -65.02
CA VAL A 20 10.27 -12.17 -64.26
C VAL A 20 10.72 -11.48 -62.97
N THR A 21 10.61 -10.16 -62.97
CA THR A 21 10.70 -9.35 -61.77
C THR A 21 9.49 -9.68 -60.88
N THR A 22 9.65 -10.68 -60.06
CA THR A 22 8.78 -10.85 -58.86
C THR A 22 9.17 -9.73 -57.91
N ALA A 23 8.47 -8.61 -57.99
CA ALA A 23 8.41 -7.64 -56.95
C ALA A 23 7.80 -8.36 -55.71
N ALA A 24 8.70 -8.81 -54.83
CA ALA A 24 8.30 -9.20 -53.48
C ALA A 24 7.71 -7.94 -52.82
N LEU A 25 6.42 -7.76 -52.91
CA LEU A 25 5.66 -6.87 -52.06
C LEU A 25 5.90 -7.42 -50.63
N CYS A 26 6.86 -6.85 -49.91
CA CYS A 26 6.87 -6.86 -48.47
C CYS A 26 5.59 -6.11 -48.04
N ALA A 27 4.46 -6.79 -48.03
CA ALA A 27 3.32 -6.35 -47.31
C ALA A 27 3.77 -6.33 -45.83
N SER A 28 4.17 -5.17 -45.34
CA SER A 28 4.25 -4.92 -43.93
C SER A 28 2.85 -5.21 -43.40
N SER A 29 2.70 -6.40 -42.82
CA SER A 29 1.48 -6.77 -42.11
C SER A 29 1.34 -5.78 -40.97
N VAL A 30 0.48 -4.80 -41.16
CA VAL A 30 0.07 -3.90 -40.08
C VAL A 30 -0.53 -4.81 -39.00
N LEU A 31 0.18 -4.97 -37.90
CA LEU A 31 -0.32 -5.71 -36.74
C LEU A 31 -1.53 -4.93 -36.19
N TRP A 32 -2.72 -5.46 -36.43
CA TRP A 32 -3.95 -4.95 -35.83
C TRP A 32 -4.28 -5.78 -34.58
N ALA A 33 -4.66 -5.12 -33.48
CA ALA A 33 -5.13 -5.81 -32.30
C ALA A 33 -6.57 -6.33 -32.55
N ASP A 34 -6.78 -7.62 -32.30
CA ASP A 34 -8.11 -8.25 -32.43
C ASP A 34 -8.89 -8.15 -31.09
N PHE A 35 -9.99 -7.42 -31.10
CA PHE A 35 -10.88 -7.25 -29.95
C PHE A 35 -12.17 -8.09 -30.05
N THR A 36 -12.25 -9.06 -30.93
CA THR A 36 -13.44 -9.89 -31.15
C THR A 36 -13.98 -10.50 -29.84
N ARG A 37 -13.12 -11.04 -28.98
CA ARG A 37 -13.53 -11.58 -27.68
C ARG A 37 -14.10 -10.51 -26.74
N LEU A 38 -13.54 -9.31 -26.74
CA LEU A 38 -14.02 -8.19 -25.94
C LEU A 38 -15.39 -7.72 -26.44
N SER A 39 -15.60 -7.67 -27.76
CA SER A 39 -16.90 -7.35 -28.35
C SER A 39 -17.96 -8.39 -28.01
N GLN A 40 -17.58 -9.68 -27.89
CA GLN A 40 -18.48 -10.74 -27.43
C GLN A 40 -18.89 -10.57 -25.96
N LEU A 41 -17.99 -10.05 -25.10
CA LEU A 41 -18.34 -9.69 -23.73
C LEU A 41 -19.33 -8.53 -23.69
N GLU A 42 -19.13 -7.53 -24.54
CA GLU A 42 -20.08 -6.41 -24.67
C GLU A 42 -21.47 -6.88 -25.10
N ALA A 43 -21.55 -7.81 -26.06
CA ALA A 43 -22.81 -8.42 -26.48
C ALA A 43 -23.52 -9.20 -25.36
N LYS A 44 -22.77 -9.64 -24.31
CA LYS A 44 -23.32 -10.26 -23.09
C LYS A 44 -23.71 -9.24 -22.01
N GLY A 45 -23.66 -7.93 -22.30
CA GLY A 45 -24.08 -6.87 -21.39
C GLY A 45 -22.94 -6.30 -20.52
N PHE A 46 -21.69 -6.70 -20.72
CA PHE A 46 -20.55 -6.09 -20.01
C PHE A 46 -20.19 -4.73 -20.63
N SER A 47 -19.81 -3.77 -19.78
CA SER A 47 -19.22 -2.52 -20.27
C SER A 47 -17.74 -2.73 -20.57
N VAL A 48 -17.35 -2.56 -21.82
CA VAL A 48 -15.97 -2.78 -22.28
C VAL A 48 -15.40 -1.51 -22.90
N SER A 49 -14.14 -1.19 -22.57
CA SER A 49 -13.31 -0.20 -23.23
C SER A 49 -11.90 -0.77 -23.37
N ALA A 50 -11.30 -0.69 -24.55
CA ALA A 50 -9.96 -1.20 -24.78
C ALA A 50 -9.24 -0.35 -25.84
N GLU A 51 -7.92 -0.25 -25.68
CA GLU A 51 -7.01 0.34 -26.66
C GLU A 51 -5.70 -0.44 -26.65
N ALA A 52 -5.16 -0.73 -27.81
CA ALA A 52 -3.83 -1.32 -27.96
C ALA A 52 -2.94 -0.39 -28.78
N ARG A 53 -1.73 -0.16 -28.29
CA ARG A 53 -0.69 0.63 -28.95
C ARG A 53 0.61 -0.13 -28.98
N LEU A 54 1.40 0.04 -30.02
CA LEU A 54 2.78 -0.38 -30.01
C LEU A 54 3.58 0.61 -29.16
N LEU A 55 4.35 0.10 -28.21
CA LEU A 55 5.29 0.92 -27.44
C LEU A 55 6.65 0.87 -28.15
N ASP A 56 7.03 1.95 -28.79
CA ASP A 56 8.33 2.12 -29.39
C ASP A 56 9.11 3.16 -28.58
N ALA A 57 10.04 2.65 -27.78
CA ALA A 57 10.85 3.49 -26.89
C ALA A 57 11.83 4.40 -27.65
N ASP A 58 12.25 3.99 -28.85
CA ASP A 58 13.30 4.68 -29.59
C ASP A 58 12.75 5.81 -30.48
N SER A 59 11.55 5.63 -31.02
CA SER A 59 10.93 6.63 -31.91
C SER A 59 10.02 7.63 -31.20
N GLY A 60 9.62 7.37 -29.96
CA GLY A 60 8.59 8.15 -29.25
C GLY A 60 7.20 8.05 -29.90
N SER A 61 7.05 7.20 -30.91
CA SER A 61 5.82 6.94 -31.63
C SER A 61 5.09 5.76 -30.99
N ASN A 62 3.82 5.95 -30.64
CA ASN A 62 2.99 4.89 -30.08
C ASN A 62 1.77 4.65 -31.01
N PRO A 63 1.99 4.04 -32.20
CA PRO A 63 0.91 3.88 -33.16
C PRO A 63 -0.22 3.04 -32.59
N LEU A 64 -1.45 3.48 -32.86
CA LEU A 64 -2.65 2.77 -32.46
C LEU A 64 -2.79 1.49 -33.29
N LEU A 65 -2.84 0.35 -32.62
CA LEU A 65 -3.05 -0.97 -33.23
C LEU A 65 -4.55 -1.34 -33.27
N GLY A 66 -5.36 -0.73 -32.43
CA GLY A 66 -6.81 -0.92 -32.41
C GLY A 66 -7.46 -0.32 -31.17
N SER A 67 -8.77 -0.11 -31.23
CA SER A 67 -9.56 0.38 -30.10
C SER A 67 -10.98 -0.14 -30.13
N LEU A 68 -11.58 -0.30 -28.95
CA LEU A 68 -12.98 -0.62 -28.72
C LEU A 68 -13.52 0.32 -27.65
N ASN A 69 -14.50 1.17 -28.02
CA ASN A 69 -15.11 2.16 -27.11
C ASN A 69 -14.09 2.98 -26.28
N PRO A 70 -13.06 3.59 -26.88
CA PRO A 70 -11.99 4.27 -26.14
C PRO A 70 -12.47 5.48 -25.34
N GLU A 71 -13.63 6.04 -25.70
CA GLU A 71 -14.25 7.19 -25.04
C GLU A 71 -15.15 6.81 -23.84
N ARG A 72 -15.38 5.51 -23.62
CA ARG A 72 -16.23 5.03 -22.51
C ARG A 72 -15.52 5.24 -21.18
N GLN A 73 -16.20 5.90 -20.26
CA GLN A 73 -15.70 6.09 -18.91
C GLN A 73 -16.01 4.86 -18.06
N LEU A 74 -14.97 4.24 -17.53
CA LEU A 74 -15.06 3.10 -16.61
C LEU A 74 -14.34 3.40 -15.30
N SER A 75 -14.72 2.69 -14.23
CA SER A 75 -13.96 2.73 -12.99
C SER A 75 -12.59 2.04 -13.19
N PRO A 76 -11.49 2.75 -12.95
CA PRO A 76 -10.15 2.20 -13.15
C PRO A 76 -9.74 1.17 -12.08
N ALA A 77 -10.48 1.08 -10.98
CA ALA A 77 -10.13 0.26 -9.83
C ALA A 77 -8.64 0.44 -9.46
N SER A 78 -7.89 -0.64 -9.24
CA SER A 78 -6.48 -0.59 -8.83
C SER A 78 -5.51 -0.02 -9.88
N VAL A 79 -5.93 0.21 -11.13
CA VAL A 79 -5.11 0.93 -12.11
C VAL A 79 -4.84 2.37 -11.67
N THR A 80 -5.71 2.96 -10.85
CA THR A 80 -5.49 4.28 -10.22
C THR A 80 -4.16 4.36 -9.48
N LYS A 81 -3.68 3.26 -8.93
CA LYS A 81 -2.38 3.22 -8.21
C LYS A 81 -1.18 3.60 -9.10
N ALA A 82 -1.28 3.38 -10.41
CA ALA A 82 -0.25 3.83 -11.36
C ALA A 82 -0.18 5.37 -11.42
N TYR A 83 -1.32 6.06 -11.45
CA TYR A 83 -1.37 7.52 -11.42
C TYR A 83 -0.86 8.09 -10.10
N MET A 84 -1.30 7.50 -8.99
CA MET A 84 -0.79 7.84 -7.66
C MET A 84 0.73 7.67 -7.58
N SER A 85 1.27 6.55 -8.07
CA SER A 85 2.71 6.28 -8.07
C SER A 85 3.49 7.30 -8.90
N ALA A 86 2.98 7.65 -10.09
CA ALA A 86 3.59 8.66 -10.94
C ALA A 86 3.58 10.05 -10.28
N ALA A 87 2.46 10.45 -9.66
CA ALA A 87 2.36 11.72 -8.94
C ALA A 87 3.34 11.80 -7.77
N LEU A 88 3.46 10.72 -6.98
CA LEU A 88 4.40 10.62 -5.86
C LEU A 88 5.86 10.70 -6.31
N LEU A 89 6.23 9.93 -7.35
CA LEU A 89 7.59 9.97 -7.89
C LEU A 89 7.96 11.33 -8.47
N ASN A 90 6.99 12.00 -9.12
CA ASN A 90 7.19 13.36 -9.62
C ASN A 90 7.37 14.37 -8.47
N ARG A 91 6.60 14.23 -7.38
CA ARG A 91 6.61 15.16 -6.25
C ARG A 91 7.84 14.99 -5.36
N PHE A 92 8.21 13.77 -5.02
CA PHE A 92 9.18 13.46 -3.97
C PHE A 92 10.48 12.84 -4.49
N GLY A 93 10.46 12.25 -5.67
CA GLY A 93 11.56 11.44 -6.17
C GLY A 93 11.61 10.03 -5.55
N PRO A 94 12.34 9.09 -6.19
CA PRO A 94 12.33 7.67 -5.82
C PRO A 94 12.99 7.38 -4.47
N GLN A 95 13.94 8.20 -4.02
CA GLN A 95 14.72 8.00 -2.79
C GLN A 95 14.10 8.65 -1.55
N HIS A 96 12.97 9.36 -1.69
CA HIS A 96 12.30 10.00 -0.57
C HIS A 96 11.92 8.97 0.51
N ARG A 97 12.04 9.37 1.79
CA ARG A 97 11.66 8.57 2.95
C ARG A 97 10.72 9.36 3.85
N PHE A 98 9.75 8.69 4.40
CA PHE A 98 8.87 9.25 5.42
C PHE A 98 9.49 8.99 6.79
N THR A 99 9.59 10.02 7.63
CA THR A 99 10.19 9.91 8.97
C THR A 99 9.12 9.89 10.04
N SER A 100 9.09 8.84 10.86
CA SER A 100 8.33 8.79 12.11
C SER A 100 9.28 9.02 13.28
N GLN A 101 8.82 9.76 14.31
CA GLN A 101 9.73 10.19 15.36
C GLN A 101 9.08 10.27 16.75
N LEU A 102 9.92 10.19 17.78
CA LEU A 102 9.56 10.49 19.15
C LEU A 102 10.09 11.89 19.48
N VAL A 103 9.20 12.78 19.91
CA VAL A 103 9.54 14.16 20.26
C VAL A 103 8.95 14.53 21.62
N SER A 104 9.51 15.55 22.27
CA SER A 104 8.97 16.13 23.49
C SER A 104 9.34 17.61 23.61
N THR A 105 8.51 18.38 24.30
CA THR A 105 8.88 19.71 24.77
C THR A 105 9.52 19.68 26.17
N GLY A 106 9.47 18.52 26.84
CA GLY A 106 10.10 18.31 28.13
C GLY A 106 11.59 18.03 28.01
N GLN A 107 12.29 18.23 29.10
CA GLN A 107 13.72 17.89 29.22
C GLN A 107 13.91 16.53 29.87
N VAL A 108 14.99 15.86 29.52
CA VAL A 108 15.41 14.62 30.17
C VAL A 108 16.36 14.96 31.32
N ASP A 109 15.98 14.63 32.54
CA ASP A 109 16.77 14.83 33.74
C ASP A 109 16.87 13.53 34.54
N ASN A 110 18.09 13.05 34.74
CA ASN A 110 18.35 11.80 35.46
C ASN A 110 17.51 10.59 35.00
N GLY A 111 17.32 10.44 33.68
CA GLY A 111 16.53 9.39 33.06
C GLY A 111 15.02 9.66 33.00
N VAL A 112 14.56 10.77 33.56
CA VAL A 112 13.15 11.16 33.57
C VAL A 112 12.87 12.21 32.51
N LEU A 113 11.99 11.90 31.54
CA LEU A 113 11.45 12.88 30.62
C LEU A 113 10.34 13.68 31.34
N ARG A 114 10.56 14.96 31.55
CA ARG A 114 9.60 15.88 32.23
C ARG A 114 8.54 16.36 31.28
N GLY A 115 7.49 15.57 31.03
CA GLY A 115 6.37 15.88 30.16
C GLY A 115 5.95 14.70 29.29
N ASP A 116 5.14 14.98 28.27
CA ASP A 116 4.63 13.98 27.37
C ASP A 116 5.70 13.47 26.38
N LEU A 117 5.65 12.19 26.09
CA LEU A 117 6.35 11.57 24.96
C LEU A 117 5.42 11.52 23.77
N VAL A 118 5.73 12.26 22.71
CA VAL A 118 4.89 12.32 21.51
C VAL A 118 5.49 11.45 20.41
N PHE A 119 4.76 10.41 19.99
CA PHE A 119 5.03 9.72 18.75
C PHE A 119 4.37 10.49 17.60
N GLU A 120 5.16 11.07 16.74
CA GLU A 120 4.70 11.76 15.55
C GLU A 120 4.78 10.83 14.35
N GLY A 121 3.60 10.42 13.83
CA GLY A 121 3.50 9.56 12.67
C GLY A 121 3.83 10.29 11.38
N GLY A 122 4.85 9.82 10.67
CA GLY A 122 5.36 10.42 9.43
C GLY A 122 4.53 10.16 8.18
N GLY A 123 3.46 9.37 8.27
CA GLY A 123 2.69 8.93 7.10
C GLY A 123 3.38 7.80 6.33
N ASP A 124 4.25 7.04 6.98
CA ASP A 124 4.85 5.83 6.41
C ASP A 124 3.83 4.70 6.34
N PRO A 125 3.39 4.25 5.13
CA PRO A 125 2.47 3.12 5.01
C PRO A 125 3.10 1.77 5.34
N GLY A 126 4.41 1.71 5.43
CA GLY A 126 5.19 0.51 5.68
C GLY A 126 5.69 0.37 7.11
N LEU A 127 5.32 1.29 8.03
CA LEU A 127 5.75 1.27 9.42
C LEU A 127 5.35 -0.04 10.11
N THR A 128 6.33 -0.70 10.74
CA THR A 128 6.16 -2.01 11.40
C THR A 128 6.40 -1.93 12.92
N THR A 129 6.06 -3.01 13.62
CA THR A 129 6.39 -3.17 15.05
C THR A 129 7.88 -3.16 15.29
N GLU A 130 8.70 -3.66 14.37
CA GLU A 130 10.16 -3.60 14.45
C GLU A 130 10.68 -2.16 14.37
N ASP A 131 10.03 -1.29 13.59
CA ASP A 131 10.36 0.13 13.52
C ASP A 131 10.01 0.84 14.82
N LEU A 132 8.85 0.53 15.43
CA LEU A 132 8.50 1.04 16.76
C LEU A 132 9.49 0.56 17.81
N TRP A 133 9.92 -0.70 17.76
CA TRP A 133 10.94 -1.22 18.67
C TRP A 133 12.26 -0.48 18.52
N ARG A 134 12.70 -0.18 17.29
CA ARG A 134 13.91 0.64 17.05
C ARG A 134 13.77 2.05 17.63
N LEU A 135 12.59 2.67 17.57
CA LEU A 135 12.33 3.96 18.20
C LEU A 135 12.48 3.87 19.72
N VAL A 136 11.93 2.84 20.35
CA VAL A 136 12.04 2.60 21.79
C VAL A 136 13.49 2.38 22.20
N GLN A 137 14.25 1.60 21.45
CA GLN A 137 15.69 1.39 21.72
C GLN A 137 16.48 2.72 21.61
N ARG A 138 16.18 3.54 20.62
CA ARG A 138 16.83 4.87 20.47
C ARG A 138 16.43 5.83 21.57
N LEU A 139 15.20 5.76 22.08
CA LEU A 139 14.75 6.53 23.23
C LEU A 139 15.54 6.15 24.49
N GLN A 140 15.79 4.85 24.71
CA GLN A 140 16.65 4.39 25.81
C GLN A 140 18.10 4.88 25.67
N LEU A 141 18.64 4.86 24.44
CA LEU A 141 19.97 5.41 24.17
C LEU A 141 20.04 6.93 24.41
N ALA A 142 18.92 7.64 24.25
CA ALA A 142 18.78 9.04 24.65
C ALA A 142 18.67 9.23 26.18
N GLY A 143 18.75 8.14 26.95
CA GLY A 143 18.78 8.15 28.41
C GLY A 143 17.42 8.17 29.09
N VAL A 144 16.31 7.95 28.38
CA VAL A 144 14.96 7.97 28.96
C VAL A 144 14.63 6.60 29.55
N THR A 145 14.31 6.56 30.83
CA THR A 145 13.85 5.37 31.57
C THR A 145 12.44 5.56 32.16
N HIS A 146 12.00 6.81 32.26
CA HIS A 146 10.69 7.18 32.77
C HIS A 146 10.12 8.39 32.02
N VAL A 147 8.84 8.36 31.69
CA VAL A 147 8.08 9.47 31.11
C VAL A 147 7.13 10.00 32.18
N ASP A 148 7.39 11.23 32.65
CA ASP A 148 6.58 11.93 33.65
C ASP A 148 5.43 12.69 32.99
N GLY A 149 4.63 11.99 32.19
CA GLY A 149 3.51 12.44 31.38
C GLY A 149 2.89 11.25 30.65
N ALA A 150 2.20 11.52 29.54
CA ALA A 150 1.53 10.53 28.72
C ALA A 150 2.34 10.17 27.46
N LEU A 151 2.07 8.99 26.91
CA LEU A 151 2.37 8.68 25.51
C LEU A 151 1.28 9.30 24.62
N VAL A 152 1.66 10.22 23.73
CA VAL A 152 0.74 10.85 22.79
C VAL A 152 1.05 10.36 21.39
N VAL A 153 0.10 9.71 20.72
CA VAL A 153 0.22 9.35 19.31
C VAL A 153 -0.37 10.47 18.46
N SER A 154 0.49 11.22 17.79
CA SER A 154 0.08 12.34 16.93
C SER A 154 -0.11 11.87 15.49
N GLN A 155 -1.34 12.07 15.00
CA GLN A 155 -1.75 11.83 13.60
C GLN A 155 -2.07 13.16 12.89
N TRP A 156 -1.37 14.21 13.21
CA TRP A 156 -1.65 15.57 12.76
C TRP A 156 -1.60 15.75 11.23
N ARG A 157 -0.77 14.98 10.55
CA ARG A 157 -0.67 15.05 9.09
C ARG A 157 -1.97 14.61 8.43
N PHE A 158 -2.51 13.48 8.85
CA PHE A 158 -3.84 12.99 8.50
C PHE A 158 -4.30 11.93 9.52
N GLY A 159 -5.51 12.13 9.99
CA GLY A 159 -6.17 11.24 10.95
C GLY A 159 -6.94 12.00 12.04
N PRO A 160 -8.15 11.55 12.34
CA PRO A 160 -8.89 10.50 11.65
C PRO A 160 -9.30 10.93 10.23
N VAL A 161 -9.06 10.05 9.26
CA VAL A 161 -9.44 10.29 7.86
C VAL A 161 -10.89 9.91 7.64
N GLU A 162 -11.66 10.78 6.97
CA GLU A 162 -13.04 10.48 6.61
C GLU A 162 -13.11 9.25 5.68
N CYS A 163 -13.99 8.32 6.01
CA CYS A 163 -14.22 7.18 5.15
C CYS A 163 -15.10 7.57 3.96
N ILE A 164 -14.71 7.16 2.76
CA ILE A 164 -15.46 7.41 1.52
C ILE A 164 -16.04 6.14 0.89
N THR A 165 -15.83 4.99 1.52
CA THR A 165 -16.34 3.69 1.06
C THR A 165 -17.00 2.95 2.22
N THR A 166 -18.12 2.29 1.94
CA THR A 166 -18.93 1.58 2.95
C THR A 166 -18.12 0.58 3.76
N ASP A 167 -17.23 -0.17 3.11
CA ASP A 167 -16.36 -1.15 3.77
C ASP A 167 -15.46 -0.51 4.83
N ARG A 168 -14.86 0.65 4.53
CA ARG A 168 -14.00 1.36 5.48
C ARG A 168 -14.81 2.09 6.56
N CYS A 169 -16.01 2.59 6.23
CA CYS A 169 -16.88 3.21 7.23
C CYS A 169 -17.33 2.17 8.27
N ASN A 170 -17.72 0.98 7.83
CA ASN A 170 -18.10 -0.11 8.71
C ASN A 170 -16.92 -0.65 9.54
N ALA A 171 -15.70 -0.54 9.02
CA ALA A 171 -14.52 -1.07 9.68
C ALA A 171 -14.20 -0.43 11.04
N ARG A 172 -14.80 0.71 11.38
CA ARG A 172 -14.67 1.30 12.73
C ARG A 172 -15.35 0.47 13.81
N THR A 173 -16.44 -0.20 13.47
CA THR A 173 -17.23 -1.01 14.42
C THR A 173 -17.07 -2.50 14.17
N ARG A 174 -17.02 -2.93 12.91
CA ARG A 174 -16.99 -4.34 12.54
C ARG A 174 -16.29 -4.56 11.20
N VAL A 175 -15.42 -5.55 11.11
CA VAL A 175 -14.72 -5.87 9.87
C VAL A 175 -14.34 -7.35 9.78
N THR A 176 -14.45 -7.90 8.57
CA THR A 176 -14.07 -9.29 8.23
C THR A 176 -12.84 -9.35 7.32
N ASN A 177 -12.20 -8.23 7.04
CA ASN A 177 -11.03 -8.14 6.17
C ASN A 177 -9.95 -7.22 6.76
N ALA A 178 -8.76 -7.24 6.17
CA ALA A 178 -7.64 -6.40 6.56
C ALA A 178 -7.54 -5.07 5.77
N TYR A 179 -8.05 -5.05 4.53
CA TYR A 179 -7.82 -3.94 3.59
C TYR A 179 -8.66 -2.68 3.86
N SER A 180 -9.63 -2.76 4.76
CA SER A 180 -10.53 -1.66 5.14
C SER A 180 -10.08 -0.93 6.41
N ALA A 181 -8.87 -1.16 6.90
CA ALA A 181 -8.35 -0.49 8.11
C ALA A 181 -8.49 1.05 8.01
N PRO A 182 -8.89 1.73 9.10
CA PRO A 182 -8.92 3.19 9.17
C PRO A 182 -7.54 3.79 8.89
N LEU A 183 -7.54 4.93 8.20
CA LEU A 183 -6.30 5.60 7.77
C LEU A 183 -5.83 6.61 8.81
N THR A 184 -4.53 6.63 9.02
CA THR A 184 -3.83 7.56 9.89
C THR A 184 -2.38 7.73 9.45
N SER A 185 -1.76 8.88 9.74
CA SER A 185 -0.32 9.08 9.52
C SER A 185 0.55 8.29 10.51
N ALA A 186 -0.06 7.78 11.58
CA ALA A 186 0.61 7.11 12.69
C ALA A 186 0.25 5.61 12.80
N GLY A 187 -0.12 4.96 11.69
CA GLY A 187 -0.56 3.56 11.70
C GLY A 187 0.58 2.57 11.57
N VAL A 188 0.62 1.56 12.44
CA VAL A 188 1.59 0.46 12.40
C VAL A 188 0.96 -0.81 11.80
N ASN A 189 1.76 -1.62 11.08
CA ASN A 189 1.34 -2.89 10.48
C ASN A 189 0.04 -2.76 9.67
N PHE A 190 0.00 -1.77 8.76
CA PHE A 190 -1.15 -1.47 7.90
C PHE A 190 -2.47 -1.19 8.65
N GLY A 191 -2.40 -0.76 9.92
CA GLY A 191 -3.58 -0.56 10.77
C GLY A 191 -4.35 -1.85 11.07
N THR A 192 -3.69 -3.02 11.08
CA THR A 192 -4.33 -4.32 11.26
C THR A 192 -3.86 -5.02 12.53
N TRP A 193 -4.76 -5.74 13.19
CA TRP A 193 -4.41 -6.78 14.15
C TRP A 193 -4.06 -8.07 13.43
N CYS A 194 -3.03 -8.75 13.91
CA CYS A 194 -2.64 -10.09 13.50
C CYS A 194 -2.81 -11.06 14.67
N VAL A 195 -3.55 -12.14 14.45
CA VAL A 195 -3.68 -13.25 15.40
C VAL A 195 -3.12 -14.52 14.75
N ASN A 196 -2.16 -15.14 15.41
CA ASN A 196 -1.65 -16.45 15.06
C ASN A 196 -2.56 -17.52 15.66
N VAL A 197 -2.98 -18.49 14.84
CA VAL A 197 -3.81 -19.61 15.24
C VAL A 197 -3.03 -20.91 14.98
N ALA A 198 -2.65 -21.61 16.02
CA ALA A 198 -1.93 -22.88 15.96
C ALA A 198 -2.77 -24.03 16.50
N PRO A 199 -2.62 -25.25 15.99
CA PRO A 199 -3.34 -26.40 16.53
C PRO A 199 -2.89 -26.69 17.98
N ALA A 200 -3.79 -27.16 18.82
CA ALA A 200 -3.46 -27.80 20.09
C ALA A 200 -2.83 -29.18 19.86
N ALA A 201 -2.30 -29.79 20.92
CA ALA A 201 -1.72 -31.12 20.83
C ALA A 201 -2.78 -32.22 20.62
N THR A 202 -3.97 -32.04 21.19
CA THR A 202 -5.04 -33.03 21.24
C THR A 202 -6.23 -32.61 20.37
N PRO A 203 -6.75 -33.47 19.49
CA PRO A 203 -8.02 -33.21 18.80
C PRO A 203 -9.17 -33.00 19.80
N GLY A 204 -10.04 -32.03 19.49
CA GLY A 204 -11.17 -31.63 20.34
C GLY A 204 -10.85 -30.41 21.23
N GLU A 205 -9.58 -30.13 21.49
CA GLU A 205 -9.20 -28.93 22.25
C GLU A 205 -9.32 -27.64 21.41
N PRO A 206 -9.55 -26.48 22.05
CA PRO A 206 -9.44 -25.19 21.38
C PRO A 206 -8.06 -24.99 20.77
N ALA A 207 -7.99 -24.37 19.60
CA ALA A 207 -6.72 -23.97 19.01
C ALA A 207 -5.97 -22.99 19.94
N ARG A 208 -4.65 -22.99 19.88
CA ARG A 208 -3.82 -22.00 20.60
C ARG A 208 -3.80 -20.69 19.79
N VAL A 209 -4.04 -19.58 20.45
CA VAL A 209 -4.12 -18.28 19.79
C VAL A 209 -3.29 -17.24 20.54
N GLY A 210 -2.73 -16.29 19.81
CA GLY A 210 -2.00 -15.16 20.36
C GLY A 210 -1.81 -14.07 19.31
N LEU A 211 -1.46 -12.86 19.73
CA LEU A 211 -1.07 -11.81 18.80
C LEU A 211 0.26 -12.19 18.12
N CYS A 212 0.41 -11.85 16.83
CA CYS A 212 1.63 -12.16 16.07
C CYS A 212 2.83 -11.36 16.57
N ASP A 213 2.60 -10.11 16.97
CA ASP A 213 3.64 -9.10 17.21
C ASP A 213 3.76 -8.71 18.69
N SER A 214 3.01 -9.32 19.60
CA SER A 214 3.01 -8.98 21.02
C SER A 214 2.61 -10.16 21.87
N GLN A 215 3.33 -10.35 22.99
CA GLN A 215 2.91 -11.29 24.02
C GLN A 215 1.87 -10.68 24.98
N ALA A 216 1.78 -9.34 25.01
CA ALA A 216 0.77 -8.66 25.81
C ALA A 216 -0.62 -8.83 25.19
N PRO A 217 -1.68 -9.05 25.99
CA PRO A 217 -3.04 -9.19 25.51
C PRO A 217 -3.65 -7.82 25.20
N LEU A 218 -3.25 -7.22 24.07
CA LEU A 218 -3.67 -5.86 23.69
C LEU A 218 -5.14 -5.78 23.23
N ILE A 219 -5.72 -6.93 22.85
CA ILE A 219 -7.14 -7.06 22.47
C ILE A 219 -7.71 -8.34 23.08
N VAL A 220 -9.03 -8.43 23.11
CA VAL A 220 -9.72 -9.66 23.47
C VAL A 220 -9.76 -10.60 22.29
N ILE A 221 -9.40 -11.88 22.48
CA ILE A 221 -9.51 -12.93 21.47
C ILE A 221 -10.61 -13.91 21.91
N ASP A 222 -11.77 -13.84 21.24
CA ASP A 222 -12.89 -14.80 21.38
C ASP A 222 -12.59 -16.00 20.45
N ASN A 223 -11.95 -17.02 21.01
CA ASN A 223 -11.47 -18.18 20.26
C ASN A 223 -12.46 -19.35 20.33
N GLN A 224 -13.08 -19.67 19.21
CA GLN A 224 -13.98 -20.81 19.00
C GLN A 224 -13.44 -21.77 17.93
N VAL A 225 -12.14 -21.69 17.59
CA VAL A 225 -11.49 -22.61 16.65
C VAL A 225 -11.16 -23.91 17.36
N VAL A 226 -11.63 -25.04 16.83
CA VAL A 226 -11.41 -26.37 17.38
C VAL A 226 -10.29 -27.10 16.62
N THR A 227 -9.37 -27.71 17.35
CA THR A 227 -8.36 -28.59 16.77
C THR A 227 -9.02 -29.91 16.36
N ARG A 228 -8.79 -30.37 15.12
CA ARG A 228 -9.32 -31.60 14.55
C ARG A 228 -8.21 -32.62 14.30
N PRO A 229 -8.53 -33.92 14.16
CA PRO A 229 -7.55 -34.92 13.76
C PRO A 229 -6.74 -34.52 12.52
N ALA A 230 -5.57 -35.11 12.35
CA ALA A 230 -4.72 -34.89 11.19
C ALA A 230 -5.52 -35.08 9.88
N ASN A 231 -5.25 -34.22 8.89
CA ASN A 231 -5.88 -34.22 7.56
C ASN A 231 -7.40 -33.92 7.52
N SER A 232 -7.98 -33.40 8.60
CA SER A 232 -9.40 -32.97 8.63
C SER A 232 -9.67 -31.65 7.89
N GLY A 233 -8.63 -31.03 7.33
CA GLY A 233 -8.72 -29.70 6.72
C GLY A 233 -8.57 -28.56 7.75
N THR A 234 -8.28 -27.37 7.24
CA THR A 234 -8.17 -26.16 8.04
C THR A 234 -9.01 -25.07 7.41
N GLU A 235 -10.00 -24.59 8.17
CA GLU A 235 -10.87 -23.49 7.78
C GLU A 235 -11.04 -22.56 8.99
N ILE A 236 -10.53 -21.35 8.89
CA ILE A 236 -10.56 -20.35 9.95
C ILE A 236 -11.25 -19.10 9.43
N SER A 237 -12.36 -18.75 10.06
CA SER A 237 -13.03 -17.47 9.88
C SER A 237 -12.68 -16.54 11.02
N ALA A 238 -12.51 -15.27 10.71
CA ALA A 238 -12.24 -14.25 11.70
C ALA A 238 -13.05 -12.99 11.44
N GLU A 239 -13.44 -12.33 12.50
CA GLU A 239 -14.12 -11.05 12.50
C GLU A 239 -13.57 -10.21 13.65
N ARG A 240 -13.32 -8.92 13.40
CA ARG A 240 -13.06 -7.98 14.46
C ARG A 240 -14.30 -7.10 14.69
N ILE A 241 -14.68 -6.96 15.96
CA ILE A 241 -15.77 -6.09 16.46
C ILE A 241 -15.12 -5.14 17.45
N THR A 242 -15.55 -3.87 17.45
CA THR A 242 -15.17 -2.91 18.50
C THR A 242 -16.39 -2.68 19.38
N ASP A 243 -16.24 -2.94 20.67
CA ASP A 243 -17.26 -2.71 21.70
C ASP A 243 -16.64 -1.95 22.90
N GLU A 244 -17.31 -1.92 24.04
CA GLU A 244 -16.84 -1.26 25.27
C GLU A 244 -15.50 -1.83 25.83
N ARG A 245 -15.12 -3.04 25.43
CA ARG A 245 -13.84 -3.70 25.78
C ARG A 245 -12.71 -3.31 24.82
N GLY A 246 -12.99 -2.49 23.81
CA GLY A 246 -12.10 -2.20 22.70
C GLY A 246 -12.27 -3.17 21.52
N ASP A 247 -11.18 -3.47 20.82
CA ASP A 247 -11.20 -4.43 19.71
C ASP A 247 -11.27 -5.87 20.24
N VAL A 248 -12.22 -6.63 19.71
CA VAL A 248 -12.44 -8.05 20.00
C VAL A 248 -12.27 -8.84 18.71
N MET A 249 -11.30 -9.76 18.67
CA MET A 249 -11.09 -10.68 17.54
C MET A 249 -11.85 -11.98 17.79
N ARG A 250 -12.94 -12.18 17.07
CA ARG A 250 -13.71 -13.44 17.10
C ARG A 250 -13.15 -14.38 16.03
N LEU A 251 -12.78 -15.60 16.44
CA LEU A 251 -12.24 -16.65 15.59
C LEU A 251 -13.17 -17.87 15.66
N THR A 252 -13.54 -18.43 14.51
CA THR A 252 -14.37 -19.63 14.42
C THR A 252 -13.81 -20.59 13.37
N GLY A 253 -14.20 -21.88 13.46
CA GLY A 253 -13.82 -22.88 12.50
C GLY A 253 -12.97 -24.02 13.08
N GLN A 254 -12.04 -24.53 12.30
CA GLN A 254 -11.21 -25.66 12.69
C GLN A 254 -9.80 -25.60 12.11
N ILE A 255 -8.86 -26.28 12.78
CA ILE A 255 -7.48 -26.47 12.33
C ILE A 255 -7.06 -27.91 12.59
N SER A 256 -6.44 -28.58 11.59
CA SER A 256 -5.92 -29.95 11.76
C SER A 256 -4.70 -29.96 12.68
N THR A 257 -4.52 -31.02 13.48
CA THR A 257 -3.34 -31.20 14.37
C THR A 257 -2.01 -31.13 13.63
N ASN A 258 -1.96 -31.56 12.37
CA ASN A 258 -0.75 -31.52 11.53
C ASN A 258 -0.65 -30.27 10.65
N ALA A 259 -1.55 -29.29 10.81
CA ALA A 259 -1.46 -28.03 10.07
C ALA A 259 -0.39 -27.13 10.68
N ILE A 260 0.27 -26.35 9.82
CA ILE A 260 1.07 -25.22 10.27
C ILE A 260 0.17 -24.10 10.80
N ALA A 261 0.67 -23.32 11.75
CA ALA A 261 -0.03 -22.17 12.28
C ALA A 261 -0.45 -21.20 11.14
N ARG A 262 -1.55 -20.49 11.36
CA ARG A 262 -2.13 -19.53 10.41
C ARG A 262 -2.19 -18.14 11.04
N ASP A 263 -1.67 -17.16 10.31
CA ASP A 263 -1.82 -15.76 10.68
C ASP A 263 -3.08 -15.18 10.04
N VAL A 264 -3.88 -14.55 10.88
CA VAL A 264 -5.18 -13.98 10.48
C VAL A 264 -5.17 -12.48 10.75
N TYR A 265 -5.40 -11.68 9.71
CA TYR A 265 -5.33 -10.22 9.76
C TYR A 265 -6.71 -9.59 9.66
N ARG A 266 -7.03 -8.64 10.54
CA ARG A 266 -8.26 -7.80 10.47
C ARG A 266 -7.91 -6.35 10.78
N GLY A 267 -8.58 -5.42 10.08
CA GLY A 267 -8.41 -3.99 10.36
C GLY A 267 -8.74 -3.66 11.82
N ALA A 268 -7.93 -2.84 12.47
CA ALA A 268 -8.23 -2.30 13.80
C ALA A 268 -9.44 -1.35 13.75
N GLY A 269 -10.11 -1.13 14.87
CA GLY A 269 -11.18 -0.14 15.01
C GLY A 269 -10.66 1.29 14.87
N ASP A 270 -9.51 1.55 15.48
CA ASP A 270 -8.71 2.76 15.30
C ASP A 270 -7.23 2.40 15.17
N ALA A 271 -6.60 2.82 14.06
CA ALA A 271 -5.22 2.46 13.78
C ALA A 271 -4.20 3.27 14.60
N ALA A 272 -4.55 4.48 15.02
CA ALA A 272 -3.68 5.29 15.88
C ALA A 272 -3.74 4.81 17.34
N GLU A 273 -4.92 4.44 17.84
CA GLU A 273 -5.07 3.82 19.16
C GLU A 273 -4.32 2.49 19.24
N LYS A 274 -4.44 1.65 18.21
CA LYS A 274 -3.63 0.43 18.11
C LYS A 274 -2.14 0.74 18.24
N THR A 275 -1.65 1.76 17.53
CA THR A 275 -0.24 2.14 17.60
C THR A 275 0.16 2.58 19.01
N ALA A 276 -0.72 3.31 19.72
CA ALA A 276 -0.48 3.72 21.10
C ALA A 276 -0.37 2.51 22.04
N GLN A 277 -1.27 1.54 21.92
CA GLN A 277 -1.27 0.31 22.73
C GLN A 277 0.00 -0.52 22.48
N VAL A 278 0.37 -0.72 21.21
CA VAL A 278 1.57 -1.46 20.82
C VAL A 278 2.83 -0.76 21.33
N MET A 279 2.94 0.55 21.14
CA MET A 279 4.11 1.32 21.58
C MET A 279 4.24 1.34 23.11
N LEU A 280 3.14 1.54 23.84
CA LEU A 280 3.16 1.48 25.30
C LEU A 280 3.60 0.10 25.81
N SER A 281 3.11 -0.97 25.18
CA SER A 281 3.57 -2.33 25.50
C SER A 281 5.08 -2.49 25.29
N MET A 282 5.61 -1.96 24.20
CA MET A 282 7.06 -2.00 23.89
C MET A 282 7.90 -1.14 24.84
N LEU A 283 7.42 0.04 25.22
CA LEU A 283 8.07 0.87 26.24
C LEU A 283 8.18 0.10 27.56
N ASN A 284 7.09 -0.51 28.00
CA ASN A 284 7.08 -1.31 29.24
C ASN A 284 8.04 -2.53 29.15
N GLN A 285 8.07 -3.25 28.03
CA GLN A 285 8.99 -4.37 27.80
C GLN A 285 10.45 -3.91 27.81
N ALA A 286 10.72 -2.71 27.34
CA ALA A 286 12.05 -2.10 27.37
C ALA A 286 12.42 -1.51 28.74
N GLY A 287 11.53 -1.55 29.74
CA GLY A 287 11.76 -0.96 31.06
C GLY A 287 11.57 0.56 31.11
N VAL A 288 10.92 1.15 30.09
CA VAL A 288 10.55 2.56 30.11
C VAL A 288 9.12 2.69 30.62
N SER A 289 8.97 3.23 31.83
CA SER A 289 7.65 3.45 32.43
C SER A 289 7.04 4.77 31.95
N VAL A 290 5.70 4.79 31.81
CA VAL A 290 4.91 5.99 31.43
C VAL A 290 3.88 6.21 32.53
N ARG A 291 3.83 7.44 33.08
CA ARG A 291 2.98 7.74 34.24
C ARG A 291 1.51 7.78 33.90
N ASP A 292 1.17 8.55 32.86
CA ASP A 292 -0.23 8.82 32.50
C ASP A 292 -0.71 7.91 31.36
N PRO A 293 -2.02 7.67 31.23
CA PRO A 293 -2.56 6.90 30.11
C PRO A 293 -2.16 7.50 28.76
N TRP A 294 -2.07 6.64 27.75
CA TRP A 294 -1.84 7.09 26.37
C TRP A 294 -3.07 7.83 25.82
N ARG A 295 -2.83 8.69 24.85
CA ARG A 295 -3.89 9.35 24.07
C ARG A 295 -3.50 9.55 22.62
N VAL A 296 -4.50 9.69 21.75
CA VAL A 296 -4.34 10.08 20.35
C VAL A 296 -4.60 11.57 20.20
N SER A 297 -3.82 12.25 19.33
CA SER A 297 -3.96 13.68 19.06
C SER A 297 -3.90 13.93 17.56
N SER A 298 -4.73 14.86 17.08
CA SER A 298 -4.67 15.39 15.72
C SER A 298 -3.93 16.75 15.67
N THR A 299 -3.38 17.17 16.79
CA THR A 299 -2.61 18.43 16.88
C THR A 299 -1.17 18.19 16.49
N GLN A 300 -0.63 19.11 15.70
CA GLN A 300 0.79 19.12 15.38
C GLN A 300 1.63 19.38 16.63
N PRO A 301 2.69 18.61 16.89
CA PRO A 301 3.63 18.91 17.96
C PRO A 301 4.22 20.30 17.77
N PRO A 302 4.45 21.07 18.86
CA PRO A 302 5.07 22.38 18.75
C PRO A 302 6.44 22.33 18.08
N SER A 303 6.79 23.37 17.34
CA SER A 303 8.12 23.47 16.69
C SER A 303 9.30 23.50 17.66
N SER A 304 9.02 23.80 18.93
CA SER A 304 10.00 23.72 20.03
C SER A 304 10.24 22.30 20.54
N ALA A 305 9.43 21.31 20.11
CA ALA A 305 9.62 19.93 20.53
C ALA A 305 10.95 19.37 19.99
N GLN A 306 11.75 18.83 20.89
CA GLN A 306 13.03 18.21 20.57
C GLN A 306 12.85 16.76 20.15
N ARG A 307 13.61 16.33 19.14
CA ARG A 307 13.63 14.95 18.68
C ARG A 307 14.46 14.10 19.59
N LEU A 308 13.86 13.06 20.16
CA LEU A 308 14.51 12.06 21.02
C LEU A 308 14.93 10.81 20.23
N ALA A 309 14.09 10.41 19.26
CA ALA A 309 14.36 9.26 18.39
C ALA A 309 13.64 9.45 17.04
N ALA A 310 14.15 8.82 15.99
CA ALA A 310 13.50 8.83 14.68
C ALA A 310 13.77 7.53 13.92
N VAL A 311 12.87 7.16 13.02
CA VAL A 311 13.02 6.05 12.07
C VAL A 311 12.51 6.50 10.71
N ASP A 312 13.24 6.16 9.66
CA ASP A 312 12.87 6.43 8.29
C ASP A 312 12.26 5.19 7.65
N SER A 313 11.26 5.41 6.79
CA SER A 313 10.68 4.37 5.96
C SER A 313 11.69 3.77 4.98
N GLN A 314 11.30 2.71 4.29
CA GLN A 314 11.95 2.32 3.04
C GLN A 314 11.86 3.46 2.02
N PRO A 315 12.75 3.52 0.99
CA PRO A 315 12.65 4.50 -0.09
C PRO A 315 11.28 4.43 -0.77
N LEU A 316 10.77 5.56 -1.24
CA LEU A 316 9.46 5.66 -1.88
C LEU A 316 9.30 4.64 -3.04
N GLN A 317 10.34 4.42 -3.84
CA GLN A 317 10.29 3.40 -4.90
C GLN A 317 9.96 2.00 -4.38
N GLU A 318 10.50 1.60 -3.24
CA GLU A 318 10.23 0.29 -2.62
C GLU A 318 8.80 0.21 -2.06
N LEU A 319 8.33 1.30 -1.44
CA LEU A 319 6.95 1.40 -0.98
C LEU A 319 5.96 1.32 -2.14
N ILE A 320 6.27 1.96 -3.27
CA ILE A 320 5.47 1.89 -4.51
C ILE A 320 5.48 0.47 -5.08
N LEU A 321 6.65 -0.17 -5.22
CA LEU A 321 6.76 -1.54 -5.71
C LEU A 321 5.92 -2.50 -4.86
N ARG A 322 6.03 -2.39 -3.53
CA ARG A 322 5.24 -3.19 -2.59
C ARG A 322 3.73 -2.92 -2.74
N THR A 323 3.35 -1.64 -2.87
CA THR A 323 1.96 -1.25 -3.09
C THR A 323 1.38 -1.84 -4.37
N MET A 324 2.15 -1.79 -5.46
CA MET A 324 1.72 -2.28 -6.77
C MET A 324 1.68 -3.82 -6.83
N ASN A 325 2.71 -4.51 -6.34
CA ASN A 325 2.80 -5.98 -6.38
C ASN A 325 1.66 -6.66 -5.62
N TYR A 326 1.28 -6.11 -4.47
CA TYR A 326 0.20 -6.66 -3.64
C TYR A 326 -1.13 -5.94 -3.82
N SER A 327 -1.18 -4.94 -4.70
CA SER A 327 -2.35 -4.06 -4.86
C SER A 327 -2.91 -3.56 -3.52
N ASN A 328 -2.01 -3.25 -2.56
CA ASN A 328 -2.37 -2.91 -1.20
C ASN A 328 -3.11 -1.57 -1.13
N ASN A 329 -4.37 -1.62 -0.69
CA ASN A 329 -5.25 -0.44 -0.64
C ASN A 329 -4.90 0.52 0.51
N TYR A 330 -4.46 -0.02 1.67
CA TYR A 330 -4.04 0.81 2.79
C TYR A 330 -2.80 1.64 2.40
N MET A 331 -1.76 0.98 1.87
CA MET A 331 -0.55 1.66 1.43
C MET A 331 -0.85 2.72 0.36
N ALA A 332 -1.70 2.38 -0.62
CA ALA A 332 -2.04 3.32 -1.69
C ALA A 332 -2.72 4.59 -1.17
N ASP A 333 -3.66 4.47 -0.24
CA ASP A 333 -4.36 5.62 0.31
C ASP A 333 -3.48 6.44 1.26
N VAL A 334 -2.63 5.80 2.10
CA VAL A 334 -1.66 6.49 2.95
C VAL A 334 -0.62 7.24 2.11
N LEU A 335 -0.09 6.62 1.05
CA LEU A 335 0.82 7.27 0.12
C LEU A 335 0.17 8.49 -0.56
N ALA A 336 -1.07 8.33 -1.05
CA ALA A 336 -1.81 9.42 -1.69
C ALA A 336 -2.04 10.59 -0.74
N LEU A 337 -2.35 10.34 0.54
CA LEU A 337 -2.55 11.37 1.56
C LEU A 337 -1.29 12.23 1.78
N ASN A 338 -0.09 11.67 1.58
CA ASN A 338 1.15 12.44 1.65
C ASN A 338 1.33 13.46 0.51
N LEU A 339 0.55 13.39 -0.57
CA LEU A 339 0.54 14.43 -1.62
C LEU A 339 -0.13 15.73 -1.15
N VAL A 340 -0.90 15.69 -0.06
CA VAL A 340 -1.61 16.84 0.50
C VAL A 340 -0.69 17.56 1.50
N GLU A 341 -0.45 18.84 1.29
CA GLU A 341 0.50 19.63 2.12
C GLU A 341 -0.15 20.17 3.40
N THR A 342 -1.47 20.31 3.42
CA THR A 342 -2.19 20.84 4.58
C THR A 342 -2.35 19.79 5.69
N PRO A 343 -2.28 20.17 6.96
CA PRO A 343 -2.62 19.29 8.07
C PRO A 343 -4.03 18.70 7.92
N GLN A 344 -4.25 17.54 8.54
CA GLN A 344 -5.52 16.82 8.50
C GLN A 344 -5.99 16.48 7.08
N ALA A 345 -5.04 16.06 6.23
CA ALA A 345 -5.31 15.66 4.85
C ALA A 345 -6.44 14.62 4.74
N GLN A 346 -7.29 14.76 3.73
CA GLN A 346 -8.42 13.87 3.45
C GLN A 346 -8.29 13.21 2.06
N LEU A 347 -8.94 12.05 1.88
CA LEU A 347 -8.83 11.28 0.64
C LEU A 347 -9.28 12.05 -0.61
N ARG A 348 -10.29 12.91 -0.50
CA ARG A 348 -10.72 13.75 -1.64
C ARG A 348 -9.64 14.72 -2.09
N GLN A 349 -8.92 15.34 -1.14
CA GLN A 349 -7.80 16.22 -1.44
C GLN A 349 -6.65 15.43 -2.10
N ALA A 350 -6.37 14.22 -1.61
CA ALA A 350 -5.39 13.34 -2.22
C ALA A 350 -5.77 12.95 -3.67
N GLY A 351 -7.03 12.65 -3.92
CA GLY A 351 -7.57 12.42 -5.27
C GLY A 351 -7.36 13.63 -6.17
N GLN A 352 -7.69 14.84 -5.70
CA GLN A 352 -7.50 16.10 -6.44
C GLN A 352 -6.02 16.37 -6.74
N ALA A 353 -5.10 16.08 -5.81
CA ALA A 353 -3.68 16.23 -6.05
C ALA A 353 -3.19 15.31 -7.20
N ILE A 354 -3.67 14.06 -7.23
CA ILE A 354 -3.37 13.13 -8.32
C ILE A 354 -4.00 13.62 -9.64
N GLU A 355 -5.25 14.08 -9.63
CA GLU A 355 -5.93 14.64 -10.81
C GLU A 355 -5.14 15.82 -11.40
N THR A 356 -4.71 16.74 -10.55
CA THR A 356 -3.92 17.92 -10.96
C THR A 356 -2.64 17.51 -11.68
N TYR A 357 -1.92 16.52 -11.12
CA TYR A 357 -0.74 15.97 -11.76
C TYR A 357 -1.06 15.33 -13.12
N VAL A 358 -2.10 14.48 -13.20
CA VAL A 358 -2.48 13.78 -14.43
C VAL A 358 -2.92 14.78 -15.51
N GLN A 359 -3.65 15.83 -15.15
CA GLN A 359 -4.06 16.89 -16.08
C GLN A 359 -2.88 17.69 -16.64
N SER A 360 -1.75 17.73 -15.93
CA SER A 360 -0.52 18.37 -16.42
C SER A 360 0.21 17.54 -17.49
N LEU A 361 -0.15 16.26 -17.64
CA LEU A 361 0.52 15.37 -18.60
C LEU A 361 0.00 15.63 -20.02
N PRO A 362 0.88 15.76 -21.03
CA PRO A 362 0.47 15.97 -22.41
C PRO A 362 -0.45 14.85 -22.93
N GLY A 363 -1.55 15.23 -23.57
CA GLY A 363 -2.43 14.27 -24.22
C GLY A 363 -3.28 13.40 -23.29
N HIS A 364 -3.28 13.64 -21.99
CA HIS A 364 -4.14 12.93 -21.06
C HIS A 364 -5.59 13.43 -21.13
N GLY A 365 -6.55 12.51 -21.06
CA GLY A 365 -7.98 12.84 -20.95
C GLY A 365 -8.37 13.22 -19.51
N PRO A 366 -9.62 13.67 -19.31
CA PRO A 366 -10.11 13.99 -17.98
C PRO A 366 -10.17 12.75 -17.10
N VAL A 367 -9.73 12.89 -15.86
CA VAL A 367 -9.84 11.88 -14.80
C VAL A 367 -10.59 12.47 -13.62
N THR A 368 -11.31 11.63 -12.89
CA THR A 368 -11.90 11.96 -11.59
C THR A 368 -11.48 10.88 -10.58
N LEU A 369 -10.79 11.29 -9.55
CA LEU A 369 -10.21 10.39 -8.56
C LEU A 369 -10.60 10.85 -7.14
N HIS A 370 -11.04 9.94 -6.30
CA HIS A 370 -11.42 10.25 -4.93
C HIS A 370 -10.45 9.66 -3.89
N SER A 371 -9.48 8.87 -4.36
CA SER A 371 -8.45 8.26 -3.50
C SER A 371 -7.31 7.66 -4.35
N GLY A 372 -6.24 7.25 -3.70
CA GLY A 372 -5.10 6.59 -4.35
C GLY A 372 -5.38 5.15 -4.82
N ARG A 373 -6.41 4.49 -4.29
CA ARG A 373 -6.71 3.07 -4.58
C ARG A 373 -7.72 2.83 -5.70
N GLY A 374 -8.43 3.87 -6.16
CA GLY A 374 -9.52 3.75 -7.13
C GLY A 374 -10.72 2.99 -6.56
N GLY A 375 -11.73 3.70 -6.11
CA GLY A 375 -12.99 3.14 -5.60
C GLY A 375 -14.18 3.53 -6.47
N SER A 376 -15.39 3.20 -6.00
CA SER A 376 -16.63 3.71 -6.59
C SER A 376 -16.59 5.25 -6.64
N GLY A 377 -16.81 5.82 -7.81
CA GLY A 377 -16.71 7.26 -8.05
C GLY A 377 -15.48 7.71 -8.84
N CYS A 378 -14.39 6.93 -8.86
CA CYS A 378 -13.27 7.19 -9.76
C CYS A 378 -13.66 6.85 -11.21
N ARG A 379 -13.37 7.75 -12.14
CA ARG A 379 -13.67 7.57 -13.58
C ARG A 379 -12.45 7.93 -14.40
N LEU A 380 -12.22 7.16 -15.44
CA LEU A 380 -11.13 7.34 -16.37
C LEU A 380 -11.68 7.27 -17.78
N LYS A 381 -11.31 8.25 -18.61
CA LYS A 381 -11.60 8.26 -20.03
C LYS A 381 -10.29 8.12 -20.79
N MET A 382 -10.16 7.09 -21.62
CA MET A 382 -9.03 6.98 -22.52
C MET A 382 -9.19 8.00 -23.65
N ARG A 383 -8.17 8.80 -23.92
CA ARG A 383 -8.16 9.76 -25.01
C ARG A 383 -7.24 9.28 -26.12
N LYS A 384 -7.57 9.61 -27.36
CA LYS A 384 -6.84 9.25 -28.59
C LYS A 384 -5.42 9.80 -28.73
N SER A 385 -4.77 10.35 -27.70
CA SER A 385 -3.44 10.94 -27.82
C SER A 385 -2.46 10.41 -26.80
N SER A 386 -1.36 9.87 -27.29
CA SER A 386 -0.02 9.72 -26.71
C SER A 386 0.10 9.76 -25.19
N LEU A 387 -0.14 8.66 -24.53
CA LEU A 387 0.30 8.46 -23.16
C LEU A 387 1.42 7.42 -23.15
N LEU A 388 2.53 7.78 -22.60
CA LEU A 388 3.77 7.05 -22.40
C LEU A 388 4.89 7.37 -23.40
N ALA A 389 5.27 8.62 -23.49
CA ALA A 389 6.60 8.97 -23.98
C ALA A 389 7.06 10.24 -23.31
N THR A 390 7.55 10.13 -22.09
CA THR A 390 8.60 11.04 -21.59
C THR A 390 9.25 10.37 -20.37
N GLY A 391 10.08 9.38 -20.62
CA GLY A 391 11.28 9.20 -19.83
C GLY A 391 12.17 10.40 -20.14
N ASN A 392 12.10 11.46 -19.35
CA ASN A 392 13.04 12.54 -19.43
C ASN A 392 14.33 12.05 -18.76
N PRO A 393 15.42 11.79 -19.49
CA PRO A 393 16.70 11.50 -18.85
C PRO A 393 17.10 12.79 -18.11
N ALA A 394 17.31 12.67 -16.82
CA ALA A 394 17.90 13.69 -16.00
C ALA A 394 19.10 14.31 -16.73
N ARG A 395 19.00 15.59 -17.08
CA ARG A 395 20.17 16.38 -17.51
C ARG A 395 21.09 16.48 -16.31
N HIS A 396 22.15 15.71 -16.31
CA HIS A 396 23.35 16.04 -15.55
C HIS A 396 23.86 17.37 -16.10
N SER A 397 23.62 18.46 -15.43
CA SER A 397 24.41 19.68 -15.57
C SER A 397 25.55 19.57 -14.57
N SER A 398 26.72 19.23 -15.08
CA SER A 398 28.01 19.55 -14.47
C SER A 398 28.19 21.08 -14.48
N ALA A 399 28.39 21.67 -13.31
CA ALA A 399 29.25 22.82 -13.01
C ALA A 399 29.48 22.86 -11.51
#